data_579da01e59978715cbec809ba384cb42
#
_entry.id   579da01e59978715cbec809ba384cb42
#
_cell.length_a   1.000
_cell.length_b   1.000
_cell.length_c   1.000
_cell.angle_alpha   90.00
_cell.angle_beta   90.00
_cell.angle_gamma   90.00
#
_symmetry.space_group_name_H-M   'P 1'
#
loop_
_entity.id
_entity.type
_entity.pdbx_description
1 polymer ?
#
loop_
_entity_poly.entity_id
_entity_poly.type
_entity_poly.pdbx_seq_one_letter_code
_entity_poly.pdbx_strand_id
1 'polypeptide(L)'
;MAKKSSRKSLSFFGRRILKLIDDLFKRIPFLRTVYSAIVQMTETFSKKDDGKKSVVLIEYPRKGVWAVGFATKENKGEMAEKTGKNLINVFVPTTPNPTSGFLLMFPVEDVIYLNMSFEEASKFIVSAGTSTKKS
;
A
#
# COMPACT_ATOMS: atom_id res chain seq x y z
N MET A 1 23.20 -35.76 -7.83
CA MET A 1 23.99 -34.78 -7.06
C MET A 1 24.02 -33.38 -7.66
N ALA A 2 23.60 -33.21 -8.91
CA ALA A 2 23.48 -31.91 -9.55
C ALA A 2 22.45 -30.98 -8.87
N LYS A 3 21.43 -31.54 -8.21
CA LYS A 3 20.40 -30.79 -7.50
C LYS A 3 20.91 -30.09 -6.24
N LYS A 4 21.94 -30.63 -5.56
CA LYS A 4 22.50 -30.00 -4.35
C LYS A 4 23.39 -28.81 -4.64
N SER A 5 24.18 -28.84 -5.72
CA SER A 5 25.02 -27.71 -6.10
C SER A 5 24.19 -26.56 -6.70
N SER A 6 23.12 -26.88 -7.38
CA SER A 6 22.18 -25.89 -7.93
C SER A 6 21.43 -25.13 -6.83
N ARG A 7 21.04 -25.79 -5.73
CA ARG A 7 20.40 -25.15 -4.57
C ARG A 7 21.35 -24.26 -3.81
N LYS A 8 22.62 -24.66 -3.63
CA LYS A 8 23.64 -23.81 -2.97
C LYS A 8 23.96 -22.59 -3.81
N SER A 9 24.01 -22.74 -5.10
CA SER A 9 24.24 -21.67 -6.06
C SER A 9 23.10 -20.64 -6.05
N LEU A 10 21.86 -21.08 -6.05
CA LEU A 10 20.67 -20.19 -5.98
C LEU A 10 20.57 -19.48 -4.64
N SER A 11 20.82 -20.16 -3.54
CA SER A 11 20.82 -19.59 -2.20
C SER A 11 21.94 -18.54 -2.04
N PHE A 12 23.12 -18.81 -2.59
CA PHE A 12 24.24 -17.89 -2.59
C PHE A 12 23.94 -16.65 -3.46
N PHE A 13 23.32 -16.84 -4.61
CA PHE A 13 22.89 -15.76 -5.49
C PHE A 13 21.83 -14.87 -4.82
N GLY A 14 20.85 -15.49 -4.17
CA GLY A 14 19.79 -14.79 -3.46
C GLY A 14 20.35 -13.92 -2.32
N ARG A 15 21.29 -14.47 -1.55
CA ARG A 15 21.97 -13.73 -0.48
C ARG A 15 22.78 -12.56 -1.01
N ARG A 16 23.43 -12.75 -2.14
CA ARG A 16 24.26 -11.71 -2.77
C ARG A 16 23.41 -10.57 -3.32
N ILE A 17 22.25 -10.90 -3.91
CA ILE A 17 21.29 -9.91 -4.40
C ILE A 17 20.71 -9.11 -3.24
N LEU A 18 20.32 -9.77 -2.15
CA LEU A 18 19.81 -9.10 -0.96
C LEU A 18 20.83 -8.19 -0.33
N LYS A 19 22.10 -8.61 -0.31
CA LYS A 19 23.20 -7.80 0.20
C LYS A 19 23.46 -6.57 -0.68
N LEU A 20 23.38 -6.73 -1.99
CA LEU A 20 23.54 -5.63 -2.94
C LEU A 20 22.38 -4.61 -2.80
N ILE A 21 21.18 -5.07 -2.63
CA ILE A 21 20.01 -4.23 -2.39
C ILE A 21 20.18 -3.46 -1.08
N ASP A 22 20.62 -4.15 -0.03
CA ASP A 22 20.86 -3.55 1.28
C ASP A 22 21.96 -2.49 1.22
N ASP A 23 23.05 -2.77 0.52
CA ASP A 23 24.14 -1.81 0.30
C ASP A 23 23.68 -0.59 -0.51
N LEU A 24 22.82 -0.81 -1.51
CA LEU A 24 22.22 0.26 -2.29
C LEU A 24 21.34 1.17 -1.42
N PHE A 25 20.53 0.58 -0.55
CA PHE A 25 19.70 1.33 0.39
C PHE A 25 20.54 2.17 1.35
N LYS A 26 21.69 1.67 1.76
CA LYS A 26 22.58 2.39 2.66
C LYS A 26 23.31 3.55 1.98
N ARG A 27 23.54 3.45 0.67
CA ARG A 27 24.34 4.43 -0.10
C ARG A 27 23.52 5.59 -0.65
N ILE A 28 22.21 5.41 -0.83
CA ILE A 28 21.38 6.44 -1.44
C ILE A 28 20.45 7.05 -0.37
N PRO A 29 20.72 8.29 0.07
CA PRO A 29 19.89 8.95 1.11
C PRO A 29 18.42 9.06 0.72
N PHE A 30 18.13 9.23 -0.57
CA PHE A 30 16.77 9.30 -1.09
C PHE A 30 15.97 8.02 -0.82
N LEU A 31 16.59 6.86 -1.07
CA LEU A 31 15.95 5.57 -0.81
C LEU A 31 15.66 5.36 0.68
N ARG A 32 16.55 5.85 1.53
CA ARG A 32 16.37 5.82 2.98
C ARG A 32 15.15 6.62 3.40
N THR A 33 15.00 7.80 2.85
CA THR A 33 13.86 8.69 3.13
C THR A 33 12.55 8.05 2.70
N VAL A 34 12.52 7.46 1.50
CA VAL A 34 11.34 6.76 0.97
C VAL A 34 11.00 5.56 1.85
N TYR A 35 12.00 4.77 2.23
CA TYR A 35 11.80 3.61 3.09
C TYR A 35 11.25 4.02 4.46
N SER A 36 11.82 5.08 5.06
CA SER A 36 11.33 5.60 6.35
C SER A 36 9.89 6.08 6.26
N ALA A 37 9.53 6.75 5.17
CA ALA A 37 8.16 7.20 4.93
C ALA A 37 7.19 6.02 4.84
N ILE A 38 7.58 4.95 4.14
CA ILE A 38 6.77 3.75 4.01
C ILE A 38 6.58 3.07 5.37
N VAL A 39 7.64 2.96 6.16
CA VAL A 39 7.58 2.39 7.51
C VAL A 39 6.66 3.21 8.39
N GLN A 40 6.76 4.55 8.36
CA GLN A 40 5.88 5.44 9.10
C GLN A 40 4.43 5.29 8.69
N MET A 41 4.16 5.19 7.39
CA MET A 41 2.80 4.97 6.88
C MET A 41 2.25 3.64 7.38
N THR A 42 3.05 2.58 7.32
CA THR A 42 2.66 1.26 7.80
C THR A 42 2.34 1.29 9.29
N GLU A 43 3.15 1.94 10.10
CA GLU A 43 2.90 2.09 11.53
C GLU A 43 1.65 2.90 11.81
N THR A 44 1.45 3.99 11.07
CA THR A 44 0.27 4.84 11.21
C THR A 44 -1.01 4.07 10.92
N PHE A 45 -1.04 3.30 9.84
CA PHE A 45 -2.19 2.49 9.48
C PHE A 45 -2.42 1.33 10.45
N SER A 46 -1.37 0.70 10.93
CA SER A 46 -1.47 -0.38 11.92
C SER A 46 -2.04 0.13 13.25
N LYS A 47 -1.64 1.31 13.69
CA LYS A 47 -2.15 1.93 14.92
C LYS A 47 -3.61 2.34 14.81
N LYS A 48 -4.05 2.72 13.61
CA LYS A 48 -5.45 3.09 13.36
C LYS A 48 -6.41 1.91 13.42
N ASP A 49 -5.89 0.69 13.35
CA ASP A 49 -6.72 -0.52 13.48
C ASP A 49 -7.36 -0.65 14.86
N ASP A 50 -6.93 0.12 15.84
CA ASP A 50 -7.50 0.10 17.19
C ASP A 50 -8.86 0.83 17.31
N GLY A 51 -9.58 0.99 16.23
CA GLY A 51 -10.95 1.50 16.28
C GLY A 51 -11.38 2.38 15.11
N LYS A 52 -10.46 2.76 14.23
CA LYS A 52 -10.81 3.51 13.03
C LYS A 52 -10.46 2.69 11.79
N LYS A 53 -11.49 2.38 11.01
CA LYS A 53 -11.33 1.69 9.73
C LYS A 53 -10.63 2.63 8.75
N SER A 54 -9.57 2.16 8.12
CA SER A 54 -8.84 2.91 7.10
C SER A 54 -8.92 2.29 5.72
N VAL A 55 -9.26 1.01 5.64
CA VAL A 55 -9.38 0.31 4.36
C VAL A 55 -10.71 0.68 3.72
N VAL A 56 -10.64 1.13 2.48
CA VAL A 56 -11.82 1.63 1.78
C VAL A 56 -11.93 1.02 0.39
N LEU A 57 -13.16 1.01 -0.10
CA LEU A 57 -13.49 0.64 -1.46
C LEU A 57 -13.97 1.90 -2.18
N ILE A 58 -13.41 2.17 -3.34
CA ILE A 58 -13.74 3.35 -4.13
C ILE A 58 -14.00 2.97 -5.58
N GLU A 59 -14.80 3.74 -6.28
CA GLU A 59 -14.97 3.58 -7.72
C GLU A 59 -13.86 4.35 -8.44
N TYR A 60 -12.98 3.61 -9.10
CA TYR A 60 -11.86 4.17 -9.83
C TYR A 60 -11.33 3.12 -10.80
N PRO A 61 -10.99 3.48 -12.05
CA PRO A 61 -10.97 4.85 -12.60
C PRO A 61 -12.32 5.33 -13.14
N ARG A 62 -13.35 4.51 -13.10
CA ARG A 62 -14.67 4.90 -13.59
C ARG A 62 -15.76 4.19 -12.81
N LYS A 63 -16.99 4.61 -13.01
CA LYS A 63 -18.16 3.98 -12.37
C LYS A 63 -18.25 2.50 -12.77
N GLY A 64 -18.48 1.65 -11.78
CA GLY A 64 -18.56 0.21 -11.96
C GLY A 64 -17.26 -0.54 -11.82
N VAL A 65 -16.13 0.17 -11.73
CA VAL A 65 -14.82 -0.42 -11.46
C VAL A 65 -14.38 0.02 -10.08
N TRP A 66 -13.94 -0.94 -9.26
CA TRP A 66 -13.65 -0.69 -7.85
C TRP A 66 -12.19 -0.93 -7.54
N ALA A 67 -11.67 -0.11 -6.64
CA ALA A 67 -10.30 -0.23 -6.16
C ALA A 67 -10.30 -0.23 -4.64
N VAL A 68 -9.35 -0.97 -4.07
CA VAL A 68 -9.07 -0.97 -2.63
C VAL A 68 -8.02 0.09 -2.36
N GLY A 69 -8.27 0.92 -1.34
CA GLY A 69 -7.33 1.94 -0.95
C GLY A 69 -7.33 2.14 0.55
N PHE A 70 -6.51 3.10 0.98
CA PHE A 70 -6.39 3.45 2.40
C PHE A 70 -6.75 4.92 2.57
N ALA A 71 -7.80 5.18 3.31
CA ALA A 71 -8.19 6.55 3.66
C ALA A 71 -7.22 7.10 4.69
N THR A 72 -6.66 8.27 4.43
CA THR A 72 -5.65 8.85 5.30
C THR A 72 -6.19 9.99 6.15
N LYS A 73 -6.67 11.05 5.53
CA LYS A 73 -7.12 12.23 6.24
C LYS A 73 -8.19 12.97 5.44
N GLU A 74 -9.15 13.57 6.13
CA GLU A 74 -10.09 14.48 5.49
C GLU A 74 -9.35 15.73 5.01
N ASN A 75 -9.70 16.15 3.81
CA ASN A 75 -9.12 17.31 3.18
C ASN A 75 -10.12 18.46 3.29
N LYS A 76 -9.84 19.41 4.19
CA LYS A 76 -10.69 20.56 4.43
C LYS A 76 -10.06 21.88 3.97
N GLY A 77 -8.92 21.79 3.27
CA GLY A 77 -8.18 22.94 2.82
C GLY A 77 -8.61 23.45 1.44
N GLU A 78 -7.65 24.03 0.74
CA GLU A 78 -7.88 24.66 -0.56
C GLU A 78 -8.56 23.76 -1.58
N MET A 79 -8.16 22.49 -1.63
CA MET A 79 -8.72 21.54 -2.59
C MET A 79 -10.21 21.29 -2.34
N ALA A 80 -10.59 21.21 -1.08
CA ALA A 80 -12.00 21.07 -0.71
C ALA A 80 -12.79 22.32 -1.06
N GLU A 81 -12.22 23.49 -0.81
CA GLU A 81 -12.86 24.77 -1.13
C GLU A 81 -13.07 24.93 -2.63
N LYS A 82 -12.05 24.59 -3.43
CA LYS A 82 -12.11 24.73 -4.89
C LYS A 82 -13.10 23.75 -5.54
N THR A 83 -13.29 22.58 -4.95
CA THR A 83 -14.24 21.58 -5.45
C THR A 83 -15.63 21.76 -4.88
N GLY A 84 -15.77 22.53 -3.79
CA GLY A 84 -17.03 22.72 -3.09
C GLY A 84 -17.52 21.47 -2.39
N LYS A 85 -16.63 20.50 -2.09
CA LYS A 85 -17.01 19.22 -1.50
C LYS A 85 -16.10 18.90 -0.31
N ASN A 86 -16.65 18.17 0.65
CA ASN A 86 -15.83 17.58 1.70
C ASN A 86 -15.12 16.36 1.12
N LEU A 87 -13.80 16.40 1.11
CA LEU A 87 -12.98 15.38 0.49
C LEU A 87 -12.25 14.56 1.54
N ILE A 88 -11.95 13.32 1.18
CA ILE A 88 -11.04 12.47 1.95
C ILE A 88 -9.93 11.98 1.04
N ASN A 89 -8.70 12.04 1.55
CA ASN A 89 -7.53 11.57 0.83
C ASN A 89 -7.47 10.05 0.89
N VAL A 90 -7.27 9.41 -0.25
CA VAL A 90 -7.19 7.96 -0.36
C VAL A 90 -5.93 7.59 -1.12
N PHE A 91 -5.11 6.76 -0.50
CA PHE A 91 -3.96 6.15 -1.15
C PHE A 91 -4.41 4.85 -1.82
N VAL A 92 -4.22 4.77 -3.13
CA VAL A 92 -4.57 3.58 -3.92
C VAL A 92 -3.27 2.93 -4.39
N PRO A 93 -2.81 1.88 -3.71
CA PRO A 93 -1.53 1.26 -4.05
C PRO A 93 -1.59 0.47 -5.35
N THR A 94 -0.45 0.32 -5.99
CA THR A 94 -0.30 -0.56 -7.12
C THR A 94 -0.08 -2.00 -6.67
N THR A 95 -0.31 -2.94 -7.57
CA THR A 95 -0.08 -4.35 -7.30
C THR A 95 0.98 -4.88 -8.29
N PRO A 96 1.87 -5.76 -7.86
CA PRO A 96 2.05 -6.35 -6.52
C PRO A 96 2.88 -5.49 -5.56
N ASN A 97 3.24 -4.28 -5.96
CA ASN A 97 4.10 -3.38 -5.19
C ASN A 97 3.26 -2.30 -4.52
N PRO A 98 2.92 -2.46 -3.21
CA PRO A 98 2.08 -1.48 -2.50
C PRO A 98 2.85 -0.24 -2.03
N THR A 99 4.12 -0.11 -2.38
CA THR A 99 4.92 1.05 -2.01
C THR A 99 4.74 2.24 -2.93
N SER A 100 4.07 2.05 -4.06
CA SER A 100 3.71 3.10 -4.99
C SER A 100 2.22 3.04 -5.28
N GLY A 101 1.68 4.11 -5.87
CA GLY A 101 0.26 4.17 -6.17
C GLY A 101 -0.17 5.59 -6.49
N PHE A 102 -1.45 5.82 -6.35
CA PHE A 102 -2.07 7.11 -6.62
C PHE A 102 -2.57 7.74 -5.33
N LEU A 103 -2.47 9.04 -5.24
CA LEU A 103 -3.17 9.80 -4.22
C LEU A 103 -4.41 10.42 -4.85
N LEU A 104 -5.56 9.94 -4.43
CA LEU A 104 -6.85 10.40 -4.95
C LEU A 104 -7.64 11.07 -3.83
N MET A 105 -8.54 11.95 -4.22
CA MET A 105 -9.42 12.62 -3.28
C MET A 105 -10.86 12.35 -3.70
N PHE A 106 -11.64 11.83 -2.77
CA PHE A 106 -13.03 11.49 -3.04
C PHE A 106 -13.95 12.29 -2.13
N PRO A 107 -15.16 12.63 -2.59
CA PRO A 107 -16.18 13.08 -1.65
C PRO A 107 -16.36 12.04 -0.56
N VAL A 108 -16.51 12.50 0.67
CA VAL A 108 -16.59 11.62 1.85
C VAL A 108 -17.69 10.57 1.68
N GLU A 109 -18.80 10.95 1.07
CA GLU A 109 -19.95 10.08 0.86
C GLU A 109 -19.73 9.00 -0.21
N ASP A 110 -18.68 9.12 -1.04
CA ASP A 110 -18.41 8.16 -2.12
C ASP A 110 -17.43 7.05 -1.71
N VAL A 111 -16.99 7.06 -0.48
CA VAL A 111 -16.02 6.09 0.04
C VAL A 111 -16.74 5.07 0.90
N ILE A 112 -16.50 3.79 0.63
CA ILE A 112 -17.09 2.70 1.41
C ILE A 112 -16.00 2.12 2.31
N TYR A 113 -16.21 2.18 3.62
CA TYR A 113 -15.28 1.62 4.58
C TYR A 113 -15.50 0.11 4.73
N LEU A 114 -14.40 -0.63 4.69
CA LEU A 114 -14.42 -2.09 4.81
C LEU A 114 -14.04 -2.54 6.21
N ASN A 115 -14.58 -3.69 6.62
CA ASN A 115 -14.20 -4.35 7.87
C ASN A 115 -12.93 -5.19 7.74
N MET A 116 -12.05 -4.76 6.89
CA MET A 116 -10.82 -5.45 6.58
C MET A 116 -9.67 -4.74 7.28
N SER A 117 -8.76 -5.50 7.88
CA SER A 117 -7.58 -4.91 8.50
C SER A 117 -6.60 -4.45 7.43
N PHE A 118 -5.70 -3.54 7.82
CA PHE A 118 -4.61 -3.11 6.96
C PHE A 118 -3.81 -4.30 6.43
N GLU A 119 -3.54 -5.26 7.29
CA GLU A 119 -2.78 -6.46 6.94
C GLU A 119 -3.50 -7.32 5.90
N GLU A 120 -4.79 -7.54 6.08
CA GLU A 120 -5.60 -8.30 5.11
C GLU A 120 -5.66 -7.61 3.76
N ALA A 121 -5.86 -6.30 3.75
CA ALA A 121 -5.89 -5.51 2.54
C ALA A 121 -4.54 -5.53 1.82
N SER A 122 -3.45 -5.44 2.58
CA SER A 122 -2.09 -5.49 2.01
C SER A 122 -1.82 -6.83 1.34
N LYS A 123 -2.23 -7.93 1.96
CA LYS A 123 -2.12 -9.27 1.36
C LYS A 123 -2.93 -9.39 0.07
N PHE A 124 -4.13 -8.84 0.06
CA PHE A 124 -4.97 -8.82 -1.12
C PHE A 124 -4.30 -8.07 -2.28
N ILE A 125 -3.72 -6.92 -1.99
CA ILE A 125 -3.06 -6.07 -2.98
C ILE A 125 -1.79 -6.75 -3.52
N VAL A 126 -0.94 -7.25 -2.62
CA VAL A 126 0.33 -7.90 -3.00
C VAL A 126 0.07 -9.15 -3.84
N SER A 127 -1.00 -9.87 -3.56
CA SER A 127 -1.35 -11.09 -4.28
C SER A 127 -2.18 -10.84 -5.55
N ALA A 128 -2.39 -9.57 -5.90
CA ALA A 128 -3.26 -9.20 -7.03
C ALA A 128 -4.66 -9.81 -6.93
N GLY A 129 -5.18 -9.86 -5.71
CA GLY A 129 -6.52 -10.35 -5.44
C GLY A 129 -6.64 -11.87 -5.35
N THR A 130 -5.53 -12.60 -5.36
CA THR A 130 -5.58 -14.08 -5.30
C THR A 130 -5.69 -14.61 -3.89
N SER A 131 -5.25 -13.85 -2.88
CA SER A 131 -5.36 -14.25 -1.48
C SER A 131 -6.68 -13.74 -0.92
N THR A 132 -7.77 -14.42 -1.21
CA THR A 132 -9.05 -14.10 -0.61
C THR A 132 -9.30 -15.02 0.56
N LYS A 133 -9.49 -14.43 1.75
CA LYS A 133 -10.16 -15.14 2.81
C LYS A 133 -11.59 -15.41 2.35
N LYS A 134 -12.08 -16.60 2.60
CA LYS A 134 -13.50 -16.88 2.46
C LYS A 134 -14.29 -15.88 3.29
N SER A 135 -14.88 -14.97 2.63
CA SER A 135 -15.83 -14.05 3.26
C SER A 135 -17.21 -14.64 3.21
#